data_f2895811bab7c1e057ead84b7c507831
#
_entry.id   f2895811bab7c1e057ead84b7c507831
#
_cell.length_a   1.000
_cell.length_b   1.000
_cell.length_c   1.000
_cell.angle_alpha   90.00
_cell.angle_beta   90.00
_cell.angle_gamma   90.00
#
_symmetry.space_group_name_H-M   'P 1'
#
loop_
_entity.id
_entity.type
_entity.pdbx_description
1 polymer ?
#
loop_
_entity_poly.entity_id
_entity_poly.type
_entity_poly.pdbx_seq_one_letter_code
_entity_poly.pdbx_strand_id
1 'polypeptide(L)' 'MLPHLPPRQREALTLTKLQQMSLAEASAASGQSIASLKVNVHRAIKRLQSLVRREGRQ' A
#
# COMPACT_ATOMS: atom_id res chain seq x y z
N MET A 1 -5.04 5.35 11.30
CA MET A 1 -5.00 3.90 11.18
C MET A 1 -5.56 3.41 9.86
N LEU A 2 -4.97 2.41 9.32
CA LEU A 2 -5.41 1.85 8.03
C LEU A 2 -6.12 0.54 8.28
N PRO A 3 -7.41 0.58 8.55
CA PRO A 3 -8.14 -0.62 8.88
C PRO A 3 -8.24 -1.55 7.68
N HIS A 4 -8.23 -2.83 7.96
CA HIS A 4 -8.52 -3.83 6.95
C HIS A 4 -7.48 -4.00 5.86
N LEU A 5 -6.29 -3.39 6.00
CA LEU A 5 -5.22 -3.67 5.06
C LEU A 5 -4.36 -4.80 5.60
N PRO A 6 -4.09 -5.83 4.79
CA PRO A 6 -3.15 -6.86 5.18
C PRO A 6 -1.78 -6.26 5.47
N PRO A 7 -0.99 -6.87 6.34
CA PRO A 7 0.30 -6.29 6.73
C PRO A 7 1.22 -5.96 5.56
N ARG A 8 1.28 -6.83 4.56
CA ARG A 8 2.17 -6.59 3.43
C ARG A 8 1.72 -5.41 2.57
N GLN A 9 0.41 -5.26 2.42
CA GLN A 9 -0.12 -4.13 1.68
C GLN A 9 0.11 -2.83 2.44
N ARG A 10 -0.10 -2.87 3.74
CA ARG A 10 0.11 -1.70 4.58
C ARG A 10 1.58 -1.28 4.56
N GLU A 11 2.48 -2.25 4.67
CA GLU A 11 3.90 -1.96 4.63
C GLU A 11 4.31 -1.36 3.30
N ALA A 12 3.84 -1.95 2.21
CA ALA A 12 4.18 -1.45 0.88
C ALA A 12 3.70 -0.02 0.71
N LEU A 13 2.48 0.26 1.14
CA LEU A 13 1.92 1.60 1.03
C LEU A 13 2.69 2.58 1.89
N THR A 14 3.01 2.20 3.11
CA THR A 14 3.73 3.06 4.03
C THR A 14 5.11 3.43 3.48
N LEU A 15 5.84 2.43 3.00
CA LEU A 15 7.20 2.68 2.51
C LEU A 15 7.21 3.55 1.27
N THR A 16 6.27 3.30 0.36
CA THR A 16 6.32 3.99 -0.93
C THR A 16 5.61 5.34 -0.91
N LYS A 17 4.51 5.45 -0.16
CA LYS A 17 3.73 6.68 -0.18
C LYS A 17 4.03 7.61 0.98
N LEU A 18 4.17 7.06 2.16
CA LEU A 18 4.42 7.90 3.33
C LEU A 18 5.89 8.22 3.50
N GLN A 19 6.77 7.26 3.25
CA GLN A 19 8.20 7.47 3.37
C GLN A 19 8.84 7.76 2.03
N GLN A 20 8.06 7.76 0.98
CA GLN A 20 8.51 8.16 -0.36
C GLN A 20 9.70 7.38 -0.88
N MET A 21 9.79 6.13 -0.52
CA MET A 21 10.84 5.27 -1.02
C MET A 21 10.54 4.84 -2.45
N SER A 22 11.58 4.67 -3.24
CA SER A 22 11.42 4.03 -4.53
C SER A 22 11.06 2.55 -4.31
N LEU A 23 10.58 1.89 -5.35
CA LEU A 23 10.27 0.47 -5.23
C LEU A 23 11.50 -0.33 -4.88
N ALA A 24 12.66 0.05 -5.43
CA ALA A 24 13.91 -0.66 -5.11
C ALA A 24 14.26 -0.47 -3.64
N GLU A 25 14.13 0.74 -3.13
CA GLU A 25 14.42 1.00 -1.72
C GLU A 25 13.45 0.27 -0.82
N ALA A 26 12.18 0.30 -1.16
CA ALA A 26 11.17 -0.39 -0.37
C ALA A 26 11.39 -1.89 -0.39
N SER A 27 11.84 -2.42 -1.53
CA SER A 27 12.16 -3.84 -1.62
C SER A 27 13.28 -4.22 -0.65
N ALA A 28 14.33 -3.40 -0.61
CA ALA A 28 15.43 -3.66 0.30
C ALA A 28 15.00 -3.55 1.75
N ALA A 29 14.14 -2.59 2.05
CA ALA A 29 13.72 -2.36 3.43
C ALA A 29 12.74 -3.40 3.93
N SER A 30 11.89 -3.92 3.06
CA SER A 30 10.79 -4.81 3.49
C SER A 30 11.06 -6.28 3.23
N GLY A 31 11.98 -6.58 2.33
CA GLY A 31 12.18 -7.97 1.93
C GLY A 31 11.20 -8.44 0.87
N GLN A 32 10.27 -7.60 0.45
CA GLN A 32 9.35 -7.94 -0.63
C GLN A 32 9.99 -7.63 -1.97
N SER A 33 9.67 -8.44 -2.98
CA SER A 33 10.18 -8.16 -4.32
C SER A 33 9.52 -6.91 -4.87
N ILE A 34 10.17 -6.29 -5.87
CA ILE A 34 9.60 -5.11 -6.50
C ILE A 34 8.23 -5.42 -7.10
N ALA A 35 8.11 -6.58 -7.75
CA ALA A 35 6.82 -6.97 -8.33
C ALA A 35 5.76 -7.11 -7.26
N SER A 36 6.11 -7.72 -6.13
CA SER A 36 5.18 -7.87 -5.02
C SER A 36 4.76 -6.52 -4.45
N LEU A 37 5.72 -5.60 -4.32
CA LEU A 37 5.42 -4.26 -3.83
C LEU A 37 4.45 -3.52 -4.74
N LYS A 38 4.68 -3.62 -6.05
CA LYS A 38 3.77 -2.97 -7.01
C LYS A 38 2.35 -3.47 -6.84
N VAL A 39 2.20 -4.78 -6.75
CA VAL A 39 0.88 -5.38 -6.59
C VAL A 39 0.26 -4.95 -5.26
N ASN A 40 1.04 -4.99 -4.20
CA ASN A 40 0.53 -4.67 -2.88
C ASN A 40 0.14 -3.20 -2.75
N VAL A 41 0.93 -2.31 -3.33
CA VAL A 41 0.59 -0.89 -3.33
C VAL A 41 -0.71 -0.66 -4.10
N HIS A 42 -0.82 -1.28 -5.26
CA HIS A 42 -2.02 -1.14 -6.08
C HIS A 42 -3.26 -1.64 -5.33
N ARG A 43 -3.14 -2.80 -4.72
CA ARG A 43 -4.27 -3.37 -3.99
C ARG A 43 -4.63 -2.54 -2.78
N ALA A 44 -3.63 -2.01 -2.09
CA ALA A 44 -3.89 -1.16 -0.94
C ALA A 44 -4.65 0.11 -1.35
N ILE A 45 -4.20 0.74 -2.43
CA ILE A 45 -4.85 1.95 -2.91
C ILE A 45 -6.28 1.67 -3.34
N LYS A 46 -6.50 0.57 -4.04
CA LYS A 46 -7.85 0.22 -4.47
C LYS A 46 -8.76 -0.04 -3.29
N ARG A 47 -8.24 -0.69 -2.26
CA ARG A 47 -9.04 -0.97 -1.08
C ARG A 47 -9.40 0.33 -0.36
N LEU A 48 -8.44 1.25 -0.25
CA LEU A 48 -8.71 2.53 0.38
C LEU A 48 -9.71 3.35 -0.42
N GLN A 49 -9.58 3.34 -1.74
CA GLN A 49 -10.53 4.04 -2.59
C GLN A 49 -11.94 3.47 -2.43
N SER A 50 -12.03 2.16 -2.30
CA SER A 50 -13.31 1.52 -2.11
C SER A 50 -13.96 1.96 -0.80
N LEU A 51 -13.17 2.03 0.27
CA LEU A 51 -13.68 2.47 1.55
C LEU A 51 -14.13 3.93 1.53
N VAL A 52 -13.31 4.78 0.94
CA VAL A 52 -13.65 6.20 0.84
C VAL A 52 -14.91 6.38 0.02
N ARG A 53 -15.00 5.65 -1.09
CA ARG A 53 -16.16 5.76 -1.95
C ARG A 53 -17.43 5.36 -1.23
N ARG A 54 -17.35 4.33 -0.42
CA ARG A 54 -18.50 3.88 0.34
C ARG A 54 -18.95 4.89 1.36
N GLU A 55 -18.00 5.51 2.03
CA GLU A 55 -18.32 6.44 3.10
C GLU A 55 -18.62 7.82 2.58
N GLY A 56 -17.92 8.22 1.55
CA GLY A 56 -18.07 9.56 1.02
C GLY A 56 -19.20 9.72 0.05
N ARG A 57 -19.78 8.62 -0.37
CA ARG A 57 -20.84 8.71 -1.33
C ARG A 57 -22.12 9.13 -0.74
N GLN A 58 -22.81 9.88 -1.40
CA GLN A 58 -24.10 10.29 -0.89
C GLN A 58 -25.22 9.71 -1.67
#